data_79eef73a97ed56eaf39d994c008a23d1
#
_entry.id   79eef73a97ed56eaf39d994c008a23d1
#
_cell.length_a   1.000
_cell.length_b   1.000
_cell.length_c   1.000
_cell.angle_alpha   90.00
_cell.angle_beta   90.00
_cell.angle_gamma   90.00
#
_symmetry.space_group_name_H-M   'P 1'
#
loop_
_entity.id
_entity.type
_entity.pdbx_description
1 polymer ?
#
loop_
_entity_poly.entity_id
_entity_poly.type
_entity_poly.pdbx_seq_one_letter_code
_entity_poly.pdbx_strand_id
1 'polypeptide(L)'
;MGKKVERCALYLRLSKEDEGRKESASIENQRKILREFAEVKGFSVSGEYVDDGFSGTNLNRPAFQQMLEDIEKGKINIVLTKDLSRLGRNSGRVSMMLDEYFPKHRVRYISVSEGIDTAEQSAMHHIVAPVQNLVNELYAGDISRKIRASLYMKMQEGNYIGAFAPYGYQKDPQDKNHLLVDQEAAEVVRRMFALAEKGTSPSEIAEMFQEEGILTPSLYRYEKYPQLDRTGFRGTAEWKVTNIRKMLRNEVYLGHTLQGKTVRPSFKSSCCYDRPKEEWVIVRNTHEALVDEETWKKVREWMKKRSKRR
;
A
#
# COMPACT_ATOMS: atom_id res chain seq x y z
N MET A 1 50.59 3.59 -15.40
CA MET A 1 49.20 3.13 -15.15
C MET A 1 48.28 4.33 -15.21
N GLY A 2 47.42 4.41 -16.25
CA GLY A 2 46.48 5.53 -16.39
C GLY A 2 45.51 5.56 -15.22
N LYS A 3 45.28 6.75 -14.62
CA LYS A 3 44.25 6.95 -13.59
C LYS A 3 42.91 6.53 -14.17
N LYS A 4 42.32 5.50 -13.61
CA LYS A 4 40.96 5.06 -13.98
C LYS A 4 39.98 6.19 -13.68
N VAL A 5 39.30 6.71 -14.69
CA VAL A 5 38.34 7.80 -14.51
C VAL A 5 37.22 7.28 -13.60
N GLU A 6 37.05 7.90 -12.44
CA GLU A 6 36.04 7.55 -11.44
C GLU A 6 34.68 8.17 -11.82
N ARG A 7 33.85 7.39 -12.53
CA ARG A 7 32.57 7.78 -13.07
C ARG A 7 31.47 7.38 -12.06
N CYS A 8 30.92 8.38 -11.40
CA CYS A 8 30.02 8.20 -10.27
C CYS A 8 28.56 8.39 -10.66
N ALA A 9 27.70 7.47 -10.23
CA ALA A 9 26.24 7.61 -10.21
C ALA A 9 25.77 8.03 -8.82
N LEU A 10 24.91 9.04 -8.76
CA LEU A 10 24.18 9.40 -7.56
C LEU A 10 22.81 8.73 -7.60
N TYR A 11 22.52 7.86 -6.66
CA TYR A 11 21.21 7.22 -6.56
C TYR A 11 20.42 7.77 -5.36
N LEU A 12 19.23 8.34 -5.65
CA LEU A 12 18.37 9.00 -4.71
C LEU A 12 17.01 8.33 -4.70
N ARG A 13 16.44 8.10 -3.51
CA ARG A 13 15.10 7.50 -3.36
C ARG A 13 14.33 8.08 -2.20
N LEU A 14 13.07 8.40 -2.47
CA LEU A 14 12.08 8.74 -1.45
C LEU A 14 10.86 7.83 -1.60
N SER A 15 10.33 7.30 -0.50
CA SER A 15 9.09 6.54 -0.51
C SER A 15 7.92 7.42 -0.04
N LYS A 16 6.68 7.14 -0.49
CA LYS A 16 5.48 7.84 -0.01
C LYS A 16 5.31 7.79 1.52
N GLU A 17 5.90 6.80 2.16
CA GLU A 17 5.90 6.66 3.63
C GLU A 17 6.87 7.62 4.32
N ASP A 18 7.83 8.18 3.58
CA ASP A 18 8.85 9.09 4.10
C ASP A 18 8.45 10.58 3.94
N GLU A 19 7.36 10.90 3.22
CA GLU A 19 6.89 12.28 2.95
C GLU A 19 6.51 13.09 4.21
N GLY A 20 6.29 12.43 5.36
CA GLY A 20 6.01 13.07 6.65
C GLY A 20 7.22 13.27 7.57
N ARG A 21 8.42 12.90 7.17
CA ARG A 21 9.64 13.01 7.98
C ARG A 21 10.46 14.23 7.58
N LYS A 22 10.97 14.94 8.62
CA LYS A 22 11.76 16.21 8.55
C LYS A 22 12.65 16.34 7.30
N GLU A 23 12.95 17.57 6.90
CA GLU A 23 13.78 18.03 5.75
C GLU A 23 14.97 17.14 5.34
N SER A 24 15.55 16.37 6.26
CA SER A 24 16.68 15.46 5.99
C SER A 24 16.35 14.28 5.07
N ALA A 25 15.09 14.00 4.79
CA ALA A 25 14.66 12.88 3.95
C ALA A 25 14.31 13.31 2.51
N SER A 26 14.32 14.60 2.21
CA SER A 26 14.00 15.10 0.87
C SER A 26 15.05 14.67 -0.18
N ILE A 27 14.63 14.51 -1.43
CA ILE A 27 15.52 14.23 -2.56
C ILE A 27 16.58 15.33 -2.70
N GLU A 28 16.20 16.59 -2.47
CA GLU A 28 17.12 17.74 -2.54
C GLU A 28 18.25 17.64 -1.52
N ASN A 29 17.93 17.25 -0.28
CA ASN A 29 18.96 17.09 0.74
C ASN A 29 19.88 15.91 0.43
N GLN A 30 19.34 14.79 -0.07
CA GLN A 30 20.16 13.67 -0.52
C GLN A 30 21.10 14.12 -1.64
N ARG A 31 20.60 14.83 -2.65
CA ARG A 31 21.37 15.36 -3.77
C ARG A 31 22.53 16.23 -3.30
N LYS A 32 22.26 17.17 -2.39
CA LYS A 32 23.28 18.07 -1.83
C LYS A 32 24.41 17.28 -1.17
N ILE A 33 24.05 16.36 -0.24
CA ILE A 33 25.04 15.53 0.48
C ILE A 33 25.89 14.71 -0.49
N LEU A 34 25.28 14.08 -1.49
CA LEU A 34 26.00 13.21 -2.42
C LEU A 34 26.90 13.99 -3.38
N ARG A 35 26.50 15.18 -3.83
CA ARG A 35 27.32 16.05 -4.67
C ARG A 35 28.52 16.58 -3.91
N GLU A 36 28.30 17.09 -2.69
CA GLU A 36 29.40 17.55 -1.82
C GLU A 36 30.42 16.42 -1.55
N PHE A 37 29.93 15.22 -1.27
CA PHE A 37 30.80 14.06 -1.07
C PHE A 37 31.61 13.71 -2.34
N ALA A 38 30.96 13.67 -3.51
CA ALA A 38 31.60 13.38 -4.77
C ALA A 38 32.69 14.43 -5.11
N GLU A 39 32.42 15.70 -4.87
CA GLU A 39 33.36 16.81 -5.06
C GLU A 39 34.59 16.67 -4.16
N VAL A 40 34.37 16.45 -2.85
CA VAL A 40 35.47 16.26 -1.88
C VAL A 40 36.35 15.05 -2.25
N LYS A 41 35.75 13.98 -2.78
CA LYS A 41 36.47 12.77 -3.20
C LYS A 41 37.06 12.86 -4.60
N GLY A 42 36.75 13.90 -5.36
CA GLY A 42 37.20 14.10 -6.75
C GLY A 42 36.53 13.16 -7.76
N PHE A 43 35.35 12.66 -7.47
CA PHE A 43 34.59 11.76 -8.37
C PHE A 43 33.91 12.58 -9.47
N SER A 44 33.95 12.07 -10.71
CA SER A 44 33.18 12.62 -11.83
C SER A 44 31.77 12.11 -11.83
N VAL A 45 30.79 12.98 -11.53
CA VAL A 45 29.35 12.59 -11.54
C VAL A 45 28.91 12.40 -12.99
N SER A 46 28.61 11.16 -13.36
CA SER A 46 28.18 10.76 -14.71
C SER A 46 26.64 10.70 -14.87
N GLY A 47 25.90 10.66 -13.77
CA GLY A 47 24.43 10.64 -13.81
C GLY A 47 23.80 10.70 -12.42
N GLU A 48 22.56 11.19 -12.38
CA GLU A 48 21.69 11.14 -11.22
C GLU A 48 20.46 10.26 -11.54
N TYR A 49 20.13 9.37 -10.63
CA TYR A 49 19.03 8.42 -10.76
C TYR A 49 18.09 8.61 -9.58
N VAL A 50 16.86 9.06 -9.88
CA VAL A 50 15.90 9.48 -8.86
C VAL A 50 14.64 8.64 -8.95
N ASP A 51 14.33 7.89 -7.89
CA ASP A 51 13.08 7.16 -7.70
C ASP A 51 12.28 7.82 -6.58
N ASP A 52 11.44 8.81 -6.94
CA ASP A 52 10.55 9.48 -6.02
C ASP A 52 9.20 8.73 -5.93
N GLY A 53 8.70 8.53 -4.71
CA GLY A 53 7.48 7.77 -4.44
C GLY A 53 7.59 6.24 -4.52
N PHE A 54 8.80 5.68 -4.69
CA PHE A 54 9.02 4.23 -4.82
C PHE A 54 9.49 3.58 -3.51
N SER A 55 8.87 2.45 -3.16
CA SER A 55 9.27 1.66 -1.98
C SER A 55 10.63 0.99 -2.16
N GLY A 56 11.40 0.90 -1.06
CA GLY A 56 12.68 0.17 -1.02
C GLY A 56 12.55 -1.36 -0.96
N THR A 57 11.32 -1.91 -0.97
CA THR A 57 11.08 -3.35 -0.80
C THR A 57 11.27 -4.16 -2.08
N ASN A 58 11.22 -3.53 -3.26
CA ASN A 58 11.49 -4.18 -4.55
C ASN A 58 12.55 -3.40 -5.34
N LEU A 59 13.12 -4.04 -6.38
CA LEU A 59 14.11 -3.43 -7.28
C LEU A 59 13.51 -2.96 -8.62
N ASN A 60 12.21 -3.15 -8.86
CA ASN A 60 11.52 -2.69 -10.07
C ASN A 60 11.21 -1.19 -9.96
N ARG A 61 12.26 -0.39 -9.98
CA ARG A 61 12.23 1.07 -9.90
C ARG A 61 12.86 1.62 -11.17
N PRO A 62 12.17 2.53 -11.90
CA PRO A 62 12.64 2.97 -13.23
C PRO A 62 14.07 3.53 -13.25
N ALA A 63 14.37 4.46 -12.33
CA ALA A 63 15.69 5.06 -12.29
C ALA A 63 16.77 4.07 -11.81
N PHE A 64 16.41 3.15 -10.90
CA PHE A 64 17.31 2.07 -10.49
C PHE A 64 17.65 1.13 -11.64
N GLN A 65 16.68 0.72 -12.46
CA GLN A 65 16.91 -0.12 -13.62
C GLN A 65 17.79 0.60 -14.65
N GLN A 66 17.52 1.88 -14.90
CA GLN A 66 18.36 2.71 -15.79
C GLN A 66 19.82 2.76 -15.30
N MET A 67 20.02 2.90 -13.98
CA MET A 67 21.37 2.87 -13.39
C MET A 67 22.07 1.53 -13.64
N LEU A 68 21.35 0.40 -13.48
CA LEU A 68 21.90 -0.92 -13.74
C LEU A 68 22.30 -1.10 -15.21
N GLU A 69 21.47 -0.65 -16.16
CA GLU A 69 21.83 -0.66 -17.59
C GLU A 69 23.10 0.16 -17.88
N ASP A 70 23.23 1.33 -17.25
CA ASP A 70 24.41 2.18 -17.46
C ASP A 70 25.66 1.60 -16.79
N ILE A 71 25.50 0.82 -15.71
CA ILE A 71 26.56 0.00 -15.13
C ILE A 71 27.02 -1.10 -16.14
N GLU A 72 26.06 -1.84 -16.71
CA GLU A 72 26.35 -2.90 -17.68
C GLU A 72 27.04 -2.38 -18.96
N LYS A 73 26.65 -1.18 -19.40
CA LYS A 73 27.30 -0.46 -20.50
C LYS A 73 28.68 0.12 -20.12
N GLY A 74 29.12 -0.07 -18.88
CA GLY A 74 30.40 0.42 -18.37
C GLY A 74 30.50 1.95 -18.25
N LYS A 75 29.38 2.68 -18.24
CA LYS A 75 29.35 4.14 -18.07
C LYS A 75 29.60 4.57 -16.62
N ILE A 76 29.35 3.69 -15.67
CA ILE A 76 29.38 3.90 -14.22
C ILE A 76 30.35 2.88 -13.60
N ASN A 77 31.21 3.32 -12.70
CA ASN A 77 32.07 2.44 -11.90
C ASN A 77 32.02 2.77 -10.39
N ILE A 78 31.25 3.80 -9.99
CA ILE A 78 30.98 4.14 -8.60
C ILE A 78 29.48 4.42 -8.46
N VAL A 79 28.84 3.88 -7.40
CA VAL A 79 27.46 4.20 -7.00
C VAL A 79 27.50 4.82 -5.61
N LEU A 80 26.94 6.02 -5.46
CA LEU A 80 26.78 6.71 -4.19
C LEU A 80 25.32 6.71 -3.77
N THR A 81 25.06 6.40 -2.51
CA THR A 81 23.78 6.62 -1.84
C THR A 81 23.98 7.39 -0.54
N LYS A 82 22.95 8.10 -0.07
CA LYS A 82 23.00 8.75 1.23
C LYS A 82 23.17 7.71 2.35
N ASP A 83 22.33 6.69 2.33
CA ASP A 83 22.31 5.58 3.28
C ASP A 83 21.95 4.27 2.54
N LEU A 84 22.25 3.14 3.16
CA LEU A 84 22.02 1.82 2.59
C LEU A 84 20.53 1.54 2.30
N SER A 85 19.63 2.18 3.04
CA SER A 85 18.18 2.03 2.84
C SER A 85 17.71 2.57 1.49
N ARG A 86 18.46 3.51 0.87
CA ARG A 86 18.18 4.02 -0.49
C ARG A 86 18.38 2.92 -1.51
N LEU A 87 19.46 2.13 -1.37
CA LEU A 87 19.67 0.96 -2.23
C LEU A 87 18.52 -0.05 -2.10
N GLY A 88 18.14 -0.39 -0.87
CA GLY A 88 17.01 -1.28 -0.62
C GLY A 88 16.73 -1.46 0.87
N ARG A 89 15.48 -1.91 1.18
CA ARG A 89 15.06 -2.28 2.55
C ARG A 89 15.01 -3.81 2.75
N ASN A 90 15.28 -4.60 1.71
CA ASN A 90 15.34 -6.05 1.80
C ASN A 90 16.79 -6.49 1.90
N SER A 91 17.18 -7.03 3.05
CA SER A 91 18.55 -7.41 3.37
C SER A 91 19.15 -8.37 2.34
N GLY A 92 18.40 -9.41 1.94
CA GLY A 92 18.90 -10.38 0.97
C GLY A 92 19.18 -9.79 -0.40
N ARG A 93 18.34 -8.85 -0.87
CA ARG A 93 18.57 -8.17 -2.17
C ARG A 93 19.71 -7.18 -2.11
N VAL A 94 19.85 -6.46 -1.00
CA VAL A 94 20.96 -5.54 -0.79
C VAL A 94 22.28 -6.31 -0.73
N SER A 95 22.34 -7.44 0.01
CA SER A 95 23.50 -8.32 0.05
C SER A 95 23.88 -8.85 -1.35
N MET A 96 22.91 -9.33 -2.12
CA MET A 96 23.13 -9.77 -3.50
C MET A 96 23.74 -8.66 -4.38
N MET A 97 23.29 -7.40 -4.21
CA MET A 97 23.85 -6.27 -4.95
C MET A 97 25.29 -5.98 -4.52
N LEU A 98 25.59 -5.99 -3.22
CA LEU A 98 26.90 -5.66 -2.68
C LEU A 98 27.92 -6.79 -2.85
N ASP A 99 27.48 -8.05 -2.71
CA ASP A 99 28.37 -9.20 -2.66
C ASP A 99 28.56 -9.85 -4.05
N GLU A 100 27.60 -9.70 -4.96
CA GLU A 100 27.62 -10.36 -6.27
C GLU A 100 27.59 -9.36 -7.44
N TYR A 101 26.53 -8.52 -7.52
CA TYR A 101 26.29 -7.70 -8.70
C TYR A 101 27.36 -6.62 -8.91
N PHE A 102 27.61 -5.77 -7.91
CA PHE A 102 28.59 -4.69 -8.01
C PHE A 102 30.02 -5.20 -8.20
N PRO A 103 30.50 -6.21 -7.45
CA PRO A 103 31.80 -6.80 -7.70
C PRO A 103 31.95 -7.40 -9.11
N LYS A 104 30.93 -8.12 -9.62
CA LYS A 104 30.91 -8.68 -10.97
C LYS A 104 31.11 -7.62 -12.04
N HIS A 105 30.51 -6.45 -11.87
CA HIS A 105 30.62 -5.33 -12.81
C HIS A 105 31.76 -4.35 -12.46
N ARG A 106 32.58 -4.66 -11.45
CA ARG A 106 33.68 -3.82 -10.95
C ARG A 106 33.24 -2.42 -10.54
N VAL A 107 32.06 -2.34 -9.91
CA VAL A 107 31.46 -1.12 -9.37
C VAL A 107 31.78 -1.02 -7.90
N ARG A 108 32.33 0.14 -7.49
CA ARG A 108 32.49 0.52 -6.09
C ARG A 108 31.19 1.11 -5.57
N TYR A 109 30.69 0.61 -4.46
CA TYR A 109 29.53 1.17 -3.78
C TYR A 109 29.94 1.92 -2.53
N ILE A 110 29.35 3.11 -2.31
CA ILE A 110 29.60 3.94 -1.14
C ILE A 110 28.27 4.41 -0.54
N SER A 111 28.07 4.19 0.76
CA SER A 111 27.00 4.76 1.56
C SER A 111 27.57 5.85 2.45
N VAL A 112 27.20 7.12 2.19
CA VAL A 112 27.87 8.28 2.79
C VAL A 112 27.61 8.39 4.31
N SER A 113 26.35 8.24 4.74
CA SER A 113 25.98 8.42 6.16
C SER A 113 26.50 7.30 7.05
N GLU A 114 26.72 6.11 6.52
CA GLU A 114 27.16 4.93 7.27
C GLU A 114 28.66 4.69 7.12
N GLY A 115 29.36 5.46 6.26
CA GLY A 115 30.79 5.28 6.01
C GLY A 115 31.13 3.95 5.36
N ILE A 116 30.18 3.34 4.64
CA ILE A 116 30.41 2.07 3.93
C ILE A 116 31.07 2.38 2.59
N ASP A 117 32.19 1.71 2.32
CA ASP A 117 32.94 1.82 1.06
C ASP A 117 33.46 0.44 0.66
N THR A 118 32.95 -0.12 -0.44
CA THR A 118 33.34 -1.47 -0.87
C THR A 118 34.76 -1.57 -1.45
N ALA A 119 35.46 -0.43 -1.65
CA ALA A 119 36.90 -0.46 -2.02
C ALA A 119 37.82 -0.62 -0.81
N GLU A 120 37.33 -0.31 0.41
CA GLU A 120 38.09 -0.51 1.63
C GLU A 120 37.93 -1.96 2.10
N GLN A 121 38.95 -2.78 1.86
CA GLN A 121 39.00 -4.21 2.19
C GLN A 121 39.11 -4.47 3.71
N SER A 122 38.41 -3.75 4.57
CA SER A 122 38.39 -4.12 5.99
C SER A 122 37.31 -5.19 6.23
N ALA A 123 37.66 -6.26 6.93
CA ALA A 123 36.75 -7.34 7.35
C ALA A 123 35.50 -6.84 8.09
N MET A 124 35.51 -5.59 8.52
CA MET A 124 34.41 -4.91 9.22
C MET A 124 33.21 -4.64 8.28
N HIS A 125 33.40 -4.44 6.98
CA HIS A 125 32.31 -4.15 6.04
C HIS A 125 31.38 -5.35 5.82
N HIS A 126 31.93 -6.57 5.80
CA HIS A 126 31.13 -7.80 5.65
C HIS A 126 30.24 -8.10 6.86
N ILE A 127 30.54 -7.50 8.02
CA ILE A 127 29.77 -7.74 9.27
C ILE A 127 28.81 -6.57 9.54
N VAL A 128 29.22 -5.34 9.33
CA VAL A 128 28.45 -4.13 9.70
C VAL A 128 27.18 -4.00 8.81
N ALA A 129 27.31 -4.19 7.49
CA ALA A 129 26.17 -4.07 6.60
C ALA A 129 25.06 -5.10 6.89
N PRO A 130 25.31 -6.41 7.07
CA PRO A 130 24.30 -7.38 7.50
C PRO A 130 23.68 -7.05 8.87
N VAL A 131 24.47 -6.59 9.84
CA VAL A 131 23.98 -6.22 11.18
C VAL A 131 23.07 -4.99 11.09
N GLN A 132 23.45 -3.95 10.35
CA GLN A 132 22.61 -2.78 10.14
C GLN A 132 21.31 -3.12 9.41
N ASN A 133 21.36 -3.97 8.38
CA ASN A 133 20.18 -4.46 7.70
C ASN A 133 19.26 -5.25 8.66
N LEU A 134 19.82 -6.10 9.51
CA LEU A 134 19.06 -6.83 10.54
C LEU A 134 18.38 -5.87 11.53
N VAL A 135 19.10 -4.86 12.00
CA VAL A 135 18.56 -3.83 12.90
C VAL A 135 17.42 -3.07 12.23
N ASN A 136 17.60 -2.61 10.99
CA ASN A 136 16.55 -1.92 10.21
C ASN A 136 15.32 -2.81 9.98
N GLU A 137 15.53 -4.10 9.76
CA GLU A 137 14.45 -5.08 9.62
C GLU A 137 13.68 -5.27 10.93
N LEU A 138 14.38 -5.36 12.05
CA LEU A 138 13.77 -5.45 13.39
C LEU A 138 12.94 -4.20 13.70
N TYR A 139 13.46 -3.00 13.40
CA TYR A 139 12.70 -1.74 13.53
C TYR A 139 11.44 -1.71 12.67
N ALA A 140 11.55 -2.08 11.39
CA ALA A 140 10.38 -2.15 10.51
C ALA A 140 9.33 -3.15 11.01
N GLY A 141 9.78 -4.29 11.54
CA GLY A 141 8.92 -5.29 12.17
C GLY A 141 8.21 -4.76 13.42
N ASP A 142 8.93 -4.03 14.27
CA ASP A 142 8.37 -3.43 15.49
C ASP A 142 7.35 -2.34 15.17
N ILE A 143 7.68 -1.43 14.27
CA ILE A 143 6.75 -0.40 13.77
C ILE A 143 5.48 -1.04 13.21
N SER A 144 5.61 -2.09 12.38
CA SER A 144 4.47 -2.82 11.82
C SER A 144 3.59 -3.46 12.90
N ARG A 145 4.20 -4.01 13.97
CA ARG A 145 3.44 -4.55 15.13
C ARG A 145 2.68 -3.45 15.86
N LYS A 146 3.32 -2.31 16.14
CA LYS A 146 2.71 -1.17 16.82
C LYS A 146 1.53 -0.59 16.03
N ILE A 147 1.69 -0.42 14.72
CA ILE A 147 0.61 0.05 13.83
C ILE A 147 -0.56 -0.95 13.87
N ARG A 148 -0.30 -2.26 13.73
CA ARG A 148 -1.36 -3.27 13.78
C ARG A 148 -2.08 -3.30 15.12
N ALA A 149 -1.36 -3.19 16.23
CA ALA A 149 -1.95 -3.11 17.56
C ALA A 149 -2.84 -1.88 17.72
N SER A 150 -2.37 -0.70 17.29
CA SER A 150 -3.16 0.54 17.30
C SER A 150 -4.42 0.44 16.42
N LEU A 151 -4.31 -0.13 15.22
CA LEU A 151 -5.47 -0.35 14.35
C LEU A 151 -6.46 -1.33 14.98
N TYR A 152 -5.97 -2.39 15.62
CA TYR A 152 -6.82 -3.37 16.29
C TYR A 152 -7.59 -2.75 17.46
N MET A 153 -6.94 -1.93 18.27
CA MET A 153 -7.61 -1.15 19.34
C MET A 153 -8.69 -0.26 18.78
N LYS A 154 -8.41 0.52 17.74
CA LYS A 154 -9.41 1.34 17.07
C LYS A 154 -10.60 0.54 16.56
N MET A 155 -10.36 -0.65 15.97
CA MET A 155 -11.47 -1.53 15.55
C MET A 155 -12.35 -1.95 16.73
N GLN A 156 -11.75 -2.30 17.88
CA GLN A 156 -12.47 -2.70 19.09
C GLN A 156 -13.31 -1.54 19.68
N GLU A 157 -12.86 -0.31 19.52
CA GLU A 157 -13.60 0.90 19.89
C GLU A 157 -14.75 1.23 18.92
N GLY A 158 -14.93 0.45 17.85
CA GLY A 158 -15.95 0.68 16.83
C GLY A 158 -15.55 1.65 15.73
N ASN A 159 -14.33 2.17 15.75
CA ASN A 159 -13.80 3.06 14.73
C ASN A 159 -13.68 2.36 13.38
N TYR A 160 -14.16 2.98 12.32
CA TYR A 160 -14.03 2.45 10.97
C TYR A 160 -12.65 2.78 10.38
N ILE A 161 -11.80 1.77 10.22
CA ILE A 161 -10.42 1.94 9.72
C ILE A 161 -10.25 1.71 8.21
N GLY A 162 -11.31 1.35 7.49
CA GLY A 162 -11.24 1.13 6.04
C GLY A 162 -10.81 2.40 5.29
N ALA A 163 -10.05 2.26 4.20
CA ALA A 163 -9.61 3.39 3.38
C ALA A 163 -10.79 4.19 2.82
N PHE A 164 -11.85 3.50 2.39
CA PHE A 164 -13.08 4.09 1.84
C PHE A 164 -14.30 3.61 2.61
N ALA A 165 -15.30 4.49 2.72
CA ALA A 165 -16.59 4.12 3.29
C ALA A 165 -17.31 3.08 2.40
N PRO A 166 -18.14 2.20 2.99
CA PRO A 166 -19.04 1.34 2.24
C PRO A 166 -20.07 2.19 1.45
N TYR A 167 -20.55 1.68 0.32
CA TYR A 167 -21.60 2.33 -0.46
C TYR A 167 -22.86 2.54 0.40
N GLY A 168 -23.45 3.73 0.35
CA GLY A 168 -24.51 4.17 1.28
C GLY A 168 -24.00 4.99 2.46
N TYR A 169 -22.69 5.03 2.66
CA TYR A 169 -22.02 5.82 3.68
C TYR A 169 -20.89 6.66 3.13
N GLN A 170 -20.52 7.69 3.88
CA GLN A 170 -19.32 8.50 3.68
C GLN A 170 -18.56 8.63 5.00
N LYS A 171 -17.29 8.94 4.93
CA LYS A 171 -16.51 9.25 6.14
C LYS A 171 -16.84 10.64 6.64
N ASP A 172 -16.94 10.78 7.95
CA ASP A 172 -17.09 12.10 8.59
C ASP A 172 -15.85 12.96 8.26
N PRO A 173 -16.04 14.18 7.74
CA PRO A 173 -14.93 15.11 7.50
C PRO A 173 -14.16 15.49 8.79
N GLN A 174 -14.82 15.46 9.94
CA GLN A 174 -14.22 15.80 11.24
C GLN A 174 -13.56 14.59 11.91
N ASP A 175 -14.14 13.40 11.73
CA ASP A 175 -13.58 12.12 12.21
C ASP A 175 -13.60 11.06 11.13
N LYS A 176 -12.47 10.90 10.44
CA LYS A 176 -12.32 9.92 9.35
C LYS A 176 -12.55 8.46 9.76
N ASN A 177 -12.68 8.17 11.05
CA ASN A 177 -12.96 6.85 11.57
C ASN A 177 -14.46 6.63 11.87
N HIS A 178 -15.28 7.67 11.69
CA HIS A 178 -16.74 7.59 11.81
C HIS A 178 -17.42 7.54 10.44
N LEU A 179 -18.57 6.81 10.35
CA LEU A 179 -19.37 6.70 9.14
C LEU A 179 -20.64 7.54 9.28
N LEU A 180 -20.87 8.43 8.31
CA LEU A 180 -22.11 9.18 8.14
C LEU A 180 -22.90 8.63 6.96
N VAL A 181 -24.23 8.77 7.00
CA VAL A 181 -25.10 8.38 5.88
C VAL A 181 -24.83 9.28 4.68
N ASP A 182 -24.60 8.68 3.53
CA ASP A 182 -24.57 9.33 2.23
C ASP A 182 -25.96 9.19 1.60
N GLN A 183 -26.79 10.23 1.68
CA GLN A 183 -28.21 10.14 1.37
C GLN A 183 -28.49 9.56 -0.01
N GLU A 184 -27.77 10.03 -1.03
CA GLU A 184 -27.94 9.58 -2.41
C GLU A 184 -27.65 8.07 -2.56
N ALA A 185 -26.48 7.63 -2.10
CA ALA A 185 -26.12 6.22 -2.14
C ALA A 185 -26.94 5.36 -1.18
N ALA A 186 -27.41 5.92 -0.05
CA ALA A 186 -28.25 5.24 0.93
C ALA A 186 -29.63 4.91 0.37
N GLU A 187 -30.23 5.78 -0.44
CA GLU A 187 -31.50 5.51 -1.10
C GLU A 187 -31.42 4.28 -2.01
N VAL A 188 -30.33 4.14 -2.76
CA VAL A 188 -30.09 2.96 -3.60
C VAL A 188 -29.96 1.69 -2.75
N VAL A 189 -29.26 1.77 -1.61
CA VAL A 189 -29.14 0.63 -0.69
C VAL A 189 -30.50 0.25 -0.08
N ARG A 190 -31.26 1.23 0.42
CA ARG A 190 -32.61 0.98 0.99
C ARG A 190 -33.53 0.34 -0.06
N ARG A 191 -33.52 0.85 -1.28
CA ARG A 191 -34.29 0.29 -2.40
C ARG A 191 -33.85 -1.15 -2.73
N MET A 192 -32.55 -1.43 -2.72
CA MET A 192 -32.03 -2.79 -2.94
C MET A 192 -32.59 -3.78 -1.92
N PHE A 193 -32.59 -3.41 -0.64
CA PHE A 193 -33.15 -4.26 0.41
C PHE A 193 -34.67 -4.40 0.31
N ALA A 194 -35.39 -3.33 -0.02
CA ALA A 194 -36.84 -3.38 -0.24
C ALA A 194 -37.25 -4.29 -1.42
N LEU A 195 -36.50 -4.28 -2.52
CA LEU A 195 -36.69 -5.19 -3.64
C LEU A 195 -36.40 -6.64 -3.24
N ALA A 196 -35.31 -6.88 -2.52
CA ALA A 196 -34.94 -8.22 -2.06
C ALA A 196 -35.96 -8.77 -1.03
N GLU A 197 -36.52 -7.94 -0.16
CA GLU A 197 -37.61 -8.32 0.79
C GLU A 197 -38.88 -8.76 0.05
N LYS A 198 -39.22 -8.11 -1.07
CA LYS A 198 -40.35 -8.50 -1.94
C LYS A 198 -40.05 -9.76 -2.77
N GLY A 199 -38.84 -10.34 -2.66
CA GLY A 199 -38.47 -11.58 -3.33
C GLY A 199 -37.79 -11.39 -4.70
N THR A 200 -37.47 -10.15 -5.11
CA THR A 200 -36.71 -9.87 -6.33
C THR A 200 -35.32 -10.46 -6.21
N SER A 201 -34.88 -11.19 -7.21
CA SER A 201 -33.57 -11.85 -7.18
C SER A 201 -32.41 -10.86 -7.33
N PRO A 202 -31.21 -11.19 -6.79
CA PRO A 202 -30.03 -10.35 -7.01
C PRO A 202 -29.65 -10.15 -8.48
N SER A 203 -30.08 -11.03 -9.39
CA SER A 203 -29.90 -10.87 -10.83
C SER A 203 -30.80 -9.77 -11.36
N GLU A 204 -32.10 -9.89 -11.08
CA GLU A 204 -33.11 -8.90 -11.50
C GLU A 204 -32.80 -7.52 -10.91
N ILE A 205 -32.36 -7.44 -9.65
CA ILE A 205 -31.94 -6.16 -9.03
C ILE A 205 -30.77 -5.55 -9.78
N ALA A 206 -29.76 -6.37 -10.16
CA ALA A 206 -28.60 -5.90 -10.90
C ALA A 206 -28.99 -5.38 -12.30
N GLU A 207 -29.88 -6.09 -13.00
CA GLU A 207 -30.41 -5.70 -14.32
C GLU A 207 -31.20 -4.39 -14.21
N MET A 208 -32.14 -4.28 -13.27
CA MET A 208 -32.90 -3.05 -13.03
C MET A 208 -32.01 -1.84 -12.76
N PHE A 209 -31.02 -1.99 -11.88
CA PHE A 209 -30.10 -0.89 -11.55
C PHE A 209 -29.21 -0.50 -12.74
N GLN A 210 -28.87 -1.46 -13.59
CA GLN A 210 -28.11 -1.21 -14.81
C GLN A 210 -28.94 -0.47 -15.86
N GLU A 211 -30.20 -0.90 -16.08
CA GLU A 211 -31.14 -0.28 -17.02
C GLU A 211 -31.50 1.16 -16.63
N GLU A 212 -31.63 1.42 -15.34
CA GLU A 212 -31.91 2.75 -14.80
C GLU A 212 -30.66 3.65 -14.75
N GLY A 213 -29.48 3.17 -15.15
CA GLY A 213 -28.26 3.94 -15.15
C GLY A 213 -27.71 4.27 -13.76
N ILE A 214 -28.13 3.53 -12.70
CA ILE A 214 -27.62 3.72 -11.35
C ILE A 214 -26.14 3.36 -11.31
N LEU A 215 -25.33 4.28 -10.82
CA LEU A 215 -23.87 4.08 -10.74
C LEU A 215 -23.52 2.95 -9.77
N THR A 216 -22.60 2.09 -10.20
CA THR A 216 -22.02 1.09 -9.29
C THR A 216 -21.24 1.74 -8.16
N PRO A 217 -21.06 1.07 -7.01
CA PRO A 217 -20.28 1.61 -5.88
C PRO A 217 -18.90 2.14 -6.27
N SER A 218 -18.28 1.53 -7.26
CA SER A 218 -16.97 1.94 -7.77
C SER A 218 -17.05 3.22 -8.60
N LEU A 219 -17.98 3.30 -9.55
CA LEU A 219 -18.18 4.50 -10.39
C LEU A 219 -18.64 5.69 -9.53
N TYR A 220 -19.62 5.48 -8.66
CA TYR A 220 -20.11 6.51 -7.73
C TYR A 220 -18.98 7.13 -6.91
N ARG A 221 -18.05 6.31 -6.43
CA ARG A 221 -16.87 6.80 -5.69
C ARG A 221 -16.00 7.73 -6.53
N TYR A 222 -15.70 7.36 -7.78
CA TYR A 222 -14.88 8.18 -8.67
C TYR A 222 -15.58 9.46 -9.11
N GLU A 223 -16.89 9.45 -9.18
CA GLU A 223 -17.67 10.64 -9.48
C GLU A 223 -17.68 11.60 -8.30
N LYS A 224 -17.90 11.06 -7.09
CA LYS A 224 -17.91 11.84 -5.86
C LYS A 224 -16.54 12.38 -5.46
N TYR A 225 -15.45 11.66 -5.82
CA TYR A 225 -14.07 12.03 -5.48
C TYR A 225 -13.20 12.08 -6.75
N PRO A 226 -13.32 13.17 -7.57
CA PRO A 226 -12.61 13.29 -8.85
C PRO A 226 -11.08 13.28 -8.74
N GLN A 227 -10.54 13.60 -7.54
CA GLN A 227 -9.11 13.59 -7.24
C GLN A 227 -8.52 12.18 -7.13
N LEU A 228 -9.35 11.12 -7.12
CA LEU A 228 -8.86 9.76 -7.09
C LEU A 228 -8.28 9.36 -8.44
N ASP A 229 -7.07 8.80 -8.41
CA ASP A 229 -6.43 8.28 -9.61
C ASP A 229 -7.23 7.10 -10.20
N ARG A 230 -7.65 7.25 -11.46
CA ARG A 230 -8.40 6.24 -12.22
C ARG A 230 -7.52 5.22 -12.94
N THR A 231 -6.22 5.44 -13.02
CA THR A 231 -5.29 4.55 -13.76
C THR A 231 -5.24 3.14 -13.19
N GLY A 232 -5.56 2.99 -11.91
CA GLY A 232 -5.66 1.70 -11.21
C GLY A 232 -7.09 1.20 -11.00
N PHE A 233 -8.08 1.66 -11.76
CA PHE A 233 -9.48 1.26 -11.58
C PHE A 233 -9.67 -0.26 -11.66
N ARG A 234 -9.96 -0.87 -10.51
CA ARG A 234 -10.27 -2.31 -10.37
C ARG A 234 -11.77 -2.58 -10.14
N GLY A 235 -12.60 -1.56 -10.33
CA GLY A 235 -14.04 -1.64 -10.15
C GLY A 235 -14.75 -2.22 -11.39
N THR A 236 -16.07 -2.39 -11.26
CA THR A 236 -16.92 -2.77 -12.38
C THR A 236 -17.81 -1.59 -12.76
N ALA A 237 -17.90 -1.30 -14.07
CA ALA A 237 -18.85 -0.33 -14.60
C ALA A 237 -20.29 -0.86 -14.56
N GLU A 238 -20.46 -2.19 -14.46
CA GLU A 238 -21.74 -2.86 -14.49
C GLU A 238 -22.10 -3.43 -13.13
N TRP A 239 -23.38 -3.40 -12.79
CA TRP A 239 -23.92 -4.08 -11.61
C TRP A 239 -23.83 -5.59 -11.79
N LYS A 240 -23.00 -6.25 -10.99
CA LYS A 240 -22.86 -7.71 -10.97
C LYS A 240 -23.68 -8.32 -9.84
N VAL A 241 -24.27 -9.47 -10.11
CA VAL A 241 -24.99 -10.27 -9.13
C VAL A 241 -24.19 -10.50 -7.84
N THR A 242 -22.86 -10.66 -8.01
CA THR A 242 -21.93 -10.83 -6.87
C THR A 242 -21.85 -9.59 -5.99
N ASN A 243 -21.96 -8.38 -6.57
CA ASN A 243 -21.96 -7.13 -5.82
C ASN A 243 -23.23 -6.99 -4.99
N ILE A 244 -24.40 -7.20 -5.61
CA ILE A 244 -25.70 -7.21 -4.93
C ILE A 244 -25.70 -8.23 -3.78
N ARG A 245 -25.26 -9.47 -4.03
CA ARG A 245 -25.17 -10.50 -2.98
C ARG A 245 -24.25 -10.13 -1.83
N LYS A 246 -23.12 -9.51 -2.11
CA LYS A 246 -22.18 -9.03 -1.06
C LYS A 246 -22.82 -7.95 -0.22
N MET A 247 -23.50 -7.00 -0.85
CA MET A 247 -24.15 -5.89 -0.16
C MET A 247 -25.32 -6.40 0.71
N LEU A 248 -26.22 -7.22 0.19
CA LEU A 248 -27.33 -7.82 0.96
C LEU A 248 -26.87 -8.73 2.12
N ARG A 249 -25.58 -9.07 2.19
CA ARG A 249 -25.00 -9.87 3.29
C ARG A 249 -24.17 -9.05 4.28
N ASN A 250 -23.99 -7.78 4.02
CA ASN A 250 -23.09 -6.95 4.81
C ASN A 250 -23.82 -6.30 5.99
N GLU A 251 -23.49 -6.72 7.19
CA GLU A 251 -24.08 -6.21 8.43
C GLU A 251 -23.72 -4.74 8.72
N VAL A 252 -22.87 -4.11 7.91
CA VAL A 252 -22.61 -2.67 8.01
C VAL A 252 -23.89 -1.85 7.84
N TYR A 253 -24.85 -2.35 7.05
CA TYR A 253 -26.13 -1.68 6.84
C TYR A 253 -27.09 -1.75 8.04
N LEU A 254 -26.77 -2.58 9.04
CA LEU A 254 -27.41 -2.61 10.36
C LEU A 254 -26.76 -1.63 11.36
N GLY A 255 -25.82 -0.80 10.92
CA GLY A 255 -25.09 0.09 11.81
C GLY A 255 -23.92 -0.57 12.55
N HIS A 256 -23.44 -1.72 12.09
CA HIS A 256 -22.37 -2.48 12.74
C HIS A 256 -21.07 -2.38 11.95
N THR A 257 -19.93 -2.20 12.62
CA THR A 257 -18.62 -2.34 11.96
C THR A 257 -18.15 -3.78 12.04
N LEU A 258 -17.75 -4.34 10.89
CA LEU A 258 -17.17 -5.69 10.77
C LEU A 258 -15.82 -5.58 10.10
N GLN A 259 -14.78 -5.65 10.88
CA GLN A 259 -13.40 -5.39 10.45
C GLN A 259 -12.47 -6.56 10.80
N GLY A 260 -11.19 -6.46 10.43
CA GLY A 260 -10.24 -7.52 10.70
C GLY A 260 -10.47 -8.81 9.91
N LYS A 261 -11.22 -8.76 8.80
CA LYS A 261 -11.60 -9.92 7.97
C LYS A 261 -10.42 -10.59 7.28
N THR A 262 -9.32 -9.86 7.09
CA THR A 262 -8.11 -10.36 6.44
C THR A 262 -6.89 -10.08 7.27
N VAL A 263 -5.85 -10.89 7.12
CA VAL A 263 -4.56 -10.70 7.77
C VAL A 263 -3.42 -10.81 6.75
N ARG A 264 -2.45 -9.94 6.90
CA ARG A 264 -1.17 -10.06 6.21
C ARG A 264 -0.15 -10.63 7.21
N PRO A 265 0.43 -11.83 6.97
CA PRO A 265 1.29 -12.52 7.96
C PRO A 265 2.52 -11.71 8.35
N SER A 266 3.12 -11.01 7.40
CA SER A 266 4.32 -10.22 7.59
C SER A 266 4.22 -8.90 6.83
N PHE A 267 4.92 -7.88 7.31
CA PHE A 267 5.06 -6.61 6.57
C PHE A 267 5.81 -6.79 5.23
N LYS A 268 6.56 -7.87 5.06
CA LYS A 268 7.26 -8.25 3.82
C LYS A 268 6.36 -9.00 2.84
N SER A 269 5.24 -9.57 3.29
CA SER A 269 4.38 -10.40 2.45
C SER A 269 3.43 -9.52 1.64
N SER A 270 3.29 -9.82 0.35
CA SER A 270 2.23 -9.27 -0.50
C SER A 270 0.90 -10.05 -0.37
N CYS A 271 0.93 -11.25 0.23
CA CYS A 271 -0.22 -12.10 0.39
C CYS A 271 -1.10 -11.68 1.56
N CYS A 272 -2.42 -11.73 1.37
CA CYS A 272 -3.42 -11.59 2.41
C CYS A 272 -4.22 -12.89 2.51
N TYR A 273 -4.57 -13.29 3.72
CA TYR A 273 -5.41 -14.45 4.00
C TYR A 273 -6.69 -13.99 4.70
N ASP A 274 -7.81 -14.65 4.37
CA ASP A 274 -9.07 -14.43 5.08
C ASP A 274 -8.98 -15.03 6.48
N ARG A 275 -9.51 -14.29 7.47
CA ARG A 275 -9.66 -14.79 8.82
C ARG A 275 -10.99 -15.53 8.99
N PRO A 276 -11.04 -16.57 9.84
CA PRO A 276 -12.29 -17.15 10.30
C PRO A 276 -13.21 -16.05 10.89
N LYS A 277 -14.52 -16.22 10.78
CA LYS A 277 -15.47 -15.20 11.25
C LYS A 277 -15.40 -14.94 12.76
N GLU A 278 -14.97 -15.91 13.50
CA GLU A 278 -14.77 -15.89 14.96
C GLU A 278 -13.66 -14.91 15.37
N GLU A 279 -12.74 -14.63 14.45
CA GLU A 279 -11.64 -13.68 14.65
C GLU A 279 -11.93 -12.27 14.15
N TRP A 280 -13.12 -12.04 13.55
CA TRP A 280 -13.49 -10.71 13.09
C TRP A 280 -13.80 -9.80 14.27
N VAL A 281 -13.42 -8.54 14.15
CA VAL A 281 -13.82 -7.52 15.12
C VAL A 281 -15.18 -6.97 14.70
N ILE A 282 -16.20 -7.28 15.50
CA ILE A 282 -17.58 -6.85 15.26
C ILE A 282 -17.98 -5.94 16.41
N VAL A 283 -18.28 -4.67 16.10
CA VAL A 283 -18.82 -3.72 17.06
C VAL A 283 -20.18 -3.25 16.56
N ARG A 284 -21.19 -3.34 17.45
CA ARG A 284 -22.59 -3.01 17.10
C ARG A 284 -22.88 -1.52 17.33
N ASN A 285 -23.82 -0.99 16.54
CA ASN A 285 -24.37 0.36 16.70
C ASN A 285 -23.29 1.46 16.70
N THR A 286 -22.36 1.37 15.75
CA THR A 286 -21.26 2.34 15.60
C THR A 286 -21.64 3.50 14.69
N HIS A 287 -22.69 3.38 13.91
CA HIS A 287 -23.18 4.39 12.97
C HIS A 287 -24.68 4.15 12.67
N GLU A 288 -25.31 5.10 12.00
CA GLU A 288 -26.73 5.01 11.64
C GLU A 288 -27.01 3.82 10.72
N ALA A 289 -28.02 3.01 11.06
CA ALA A 289 -28.45 1.88 10.23
C ALA A 289 -29.23 2.37 9.00
N LEU A 290 -28.97 1.78 7.84
CA LEU A 290 -29.78 2.01 6.63
C LEU A 290 -30.96 1.07 6.50
N VAL A 291 -30.90 -0.07 7.20
CA VAL A 291 -31.89 -1.15 7.15
C VAL A 291 -32.14 -1.65 8.56
N ASP A 292 -33.38 -1.88 8.88
CA ASP A 292 -33.78 -2.47 10.17
C ASP A 292 -33.45 -3.98 10.23
N GLU A 293 -33.39 -4.53 11.46
CA GLU A 293 -33.05 -5.93 11.67
C GLU A 293 -34.09 -6.90 11.07
N GLU A 294 -35.38 -6.51 11.04
CA GLU A 294 -36.44 -7.36 10.55
C GLU A 294 -36.33 -7.58 9.04
N THR A 295 -36.23 -6.48 8.29
CA THR A 295 -36.01 -6.51 6.83
C THR A 295 -34.72 -7.29 6.49
N TRP A 296 -33.63 -7.03 7.23
CA TRP A 296 -32.38 -7.73 7.00
C TRP A 296 -32.51 -9.25 7.24
N LYS A 297 -33.17 -9.69 8.33
CA LYS A 297 -33.39 -11.11 8.63
C LYS A 297 -34.23 -11.78 7.54
N LYS A 298 -35.35 -11.16 7.11
CA LYS A 298 -36.18 -11.65 6.01
C LYS A 298 -35.37 -11.87 4.72
N VAL A 299 -34.60 -10.87 4.31
CA VAL A 299 -33.76 -10.97 3.13
C VAL A 299 -32.72 -12.09 3.26
N ARG A 300 -32.07 -12.22 4.42
CA ARG A 300 -31.07 -13.28 4.69
C ARG A 300 -31.69 -14.69 4.64
N GLU A 301 -32.84 -14.87 5.19
CA GLU A 301 -33.56 -16.17 5.16
C GLU A 301 -33.98 -16.52 3.73
N TRP A 302 -34.51 -15.56 3.01
CA TRP A 302 -34.90 -15.74 1.62
C TRP A 302 -33.67 -16.14 0.75
N MET A 303 -32.54 -15.47 0.91
CA MET A 303 -31.31 -15.81 0.21
C MET A 303 -30.78 -17.21 0.56
N LYS A 304 -30.89 -17.65 1.83
CA LYS A 304 -30.53 -19.00 2.27
C LYS A 304 -31.41 -20.08 1.62
N LYS A 305 -32.73 -19.87 1.58
CA LYS A 305 -33.66 -20.81 0.94
C LYS A 305 -33.38 -21.01 -0.54
N ARG A 306 -33.04 -19.94 -1.23
CA ARG A 306 -32.71 -19.97 -2.68
C ARG A 306 -31.35 -20.62 -2.98
N SER A 307 -30.37 -20.49 -2.08
CA SER A 307 -29.06 -21.16 -2.22
C SER A 307 -29.13 -22.68 -2.03
N LYS A 308 -30.09 -23.19 -1.29
CA LYS A 308 -30.30 -24.64 -1.08
C LYS A 308 -31.05 -25.32 -2.23
N ARG A 309 -31.69 -24.55 -3.13
CA ARG A 309 -32.46 -25.07 -4.28
C ARG A 309 -31.63 -25.16 -5.58
N ARG A 310 -30.35 -24.77 -5.54
CA ARG A 310 -29.36 -24.93 -6.61
C ARG A 310 -28.31 -25.96 -6.19
#